data_e619b8868b33dc71fb589b6f1d3c2c0f
#
_entry.id   e619b8868b33dc71fb589b6f1d3c2c0f
#
_cell.length_a   1.000
_cell.length_b   1.000
_cell.length_c   1.000
_cell.angle_alpha   90.00
_cell.angle_beta   90.00
_cell.angle_gamma   90.00
#
_symmetry.space_group_name_H-M   'P 1'
#
loop_
_entity.id
_entity.type
_entity.pdbx_description
1 polymer ?
#
loop_
_entity_poly.entity_id
_entity_poly.type
_entity_poly.pdbx_seq_one_letter_code
_entity_poly.pdbx_strand_id
1 'polypeptide(L)'
;NNSVTIFESLATTVKNSKIISNKGATLYKTNVNGVQYANTYINTIIADNEGYTVVNHSLANGDKFINCDIVSNKTNVESSSSKMISGGEFHNTVVWNNRNYLGVSSDFDRNNLSKYSFNNCAVELGLEGIDEVIALAPSNSGTSQAYVYANFISPEGNNYELADNSALIDAGDNTVVTEEFDLNGKERIGDGTVDIGAIESSCVLKREYNVVTMMNEYPFYGEWLTEPGTYIHRKEANNDCDSVIVMHLTFKRLVYVNAEAKGLNNGTSWENAYTDLKMACDSIEDNGNLTEMWVAKGRYRGDGTSVNAFILKPNTRIYGGFT
;
A
#
# COMPACT_ATOMS: atom_id res chain seq x y z
N ASN A 1 -25.35 30.82 -9.36
CA ASN A 1 -25.56 31.44 -8.04
C ASN A 1 -24.21 31.88 -7.52
N ASN A 2 -23.99 33.18 -7.38
CA ASN A 2 -22.83 33.74 -6.71
C ASN A 2 -23.01 33.64 -5.19
N SER A 3 -23.17 32.45 -4.67
CA SER A 3 -23.20 32.26 -3.22
C SER A 3 -21.81 32.52 -2.66
N VAL A 4 -21.71 33.45 -1.74
CA VAL A 4 -20.42 33.82 -1.12
C VAL A 4 -19.96 32.73 -0.14
N THR A 5 -20.90 32.04 0.49
CA THR A 5 -20.63 30.97 1.47
C THR A 5 -21.60 29.84 1.24
N ILE A 6 -21.09 28.61 1.12
CA ILE A 6 -21.92 27.40 0.95
C ILE A 6 -22.40 26.88 2.29
N PHE A 7 -21.53 26.95 3.28
CA PHE A 7 -21.83 26.48 4.62
C PHE A 7 -21.24 27.47 5.65
N GLU A 8 -22.08 28.02 6.50
CA GLU A 8 -21.71 28.91 7.60
C GLU A 8 -22.22 28.33 8.93
N SER A 9 -21.31 28.04 9.85
CA SER A 9 -21.68 27.46 11.13
C SER A 9 -20.83 27.97 12.29
N LEU A 10 -21.35 27.79 13.48
CA LEU A 10 -20.76 28.25 14.74
C LEU A 10 -20.60 27.05 15.67
N ALA A 11 -19.36 26.65 15.96
CA ALA A 11 -19.04 25.55 16.87
C ALA A 11 -19.88 24.27 16.59
N THR A 12 -19.92 23.87 15.34
CA THR A 12 -20.76 22.75 14.88
C THR A 12 -19.93 21.50 14.70
N THR A 13 -20.51 20.35 14.99
CA THR A 13 -19.95 19.04 14.62
C THR A 13 -20.68 18.48 13.40
N VAL A 14 -19.91 18.15 12.36
CA VAL A 14 -20.38 17.49 11.14
C VAL A 14 -19.82 16.07 11.15
N LYS A 15 -20.69 15.08 11.05
CA LYS A 15 -20.30 13.66 11.10
C LYS A 15 -20.86 12.90 9.92
N ASN A 16 -20.15 11.87 9.48
CA ASN A 16 -20.60 10.89 8.51
C ASN A 16 -21.23 11.55 7.28
N SER A 17 -20.53 12.53 6.71
CA SER A 17 -21.08 13.41 5.69
C SER A 17 -20.20 13.50 4.45
N LYS A 18 -20.82 13.71 3.29
CA LYS A 18 -20.13 14.03 2.02
C LYS A 18 -20.50 15.45 1.59
N ILE A 19 -19.49 16.30 1.48
CA ILE A 19 -19.60 17.69 0.99
C ILE A 19 -18.86 17.73 -0.34
N ILE A 20 -19.55 17.46 -1.42
CA ILE A 20 -18.94 17.15 -2.71
C ILE A 20 -19.54 18.02 -3.82
N SER A 21 -18.68 18.43 -4.76
CA SER A 21 -19.05 19.10 -6.02
C SER A 21 -19.84 20.41 -5.83
N ASN A 22 -19.59 21.14 -4.77
CA ASN A 22 -20.21 22.43 -4.55
C ASN A 22 -19.41 23.56 -5.22
N LYS A 23 -20.13 24.62 -5.61
CA LYS A 23 -19.50 25.83 -6.18
C LYS A 23 -19.87 27.06 -5.36
N GLY A 24 -18.86 27.76 -4.89
CA GLY A 24 -19.05 28.98 -4.10
C GLY A 24 -17.72 29.61 -3.67
N ALA A 25 -17.76 30.83 -3.14
CA ALA A 25 -16.57 31.57 -2.78
C ALA A 25 -15.86 31.02 -1.53
N THR A 26 -16.60 30.49 -0.57
CA THR A 26 -16.09 29.93 0.67
C THR A 26 -17.02 28.80 1.11
N LEU A 27 -16.47 27.63 1.37
CA LEU A 27 -17.26 26.50 1.87
C LEU A 27 -17.55 26.63 3.36
N TYR A 28 -16.60 27.17 4.10
CA TYR A 28 -16.70 27.34 5.53
C TYR A 28 -16.24 28.72 5.94
N LYS A 29 -17.02 29.35 6.80
CA LYS A 29 -16.68 30.61 7.42
C LYS A 29 -16.91 30.48 8.93
N THR A 30 -15.83 30.45 9.68
CA THR A 30 -15.87 30.24 11.14
C THR A 30 -15.83 31.54 11.94
N ASN A 31 -15.74 32.70 11.26
CA ASN A 31 -15.74 34.02 11.90
C ASN A 31 -17.04 34.76 11.58
N VAL A 32 -17.88 34.89 12.57
CA VAL A 32 -19.13 35.67 12.47
C VAL A 32 -19.09 36.82 13.47
N ASN A 33 -19.24 38.04 12.99
CA ASN A 33 -19.21 39.27 13.81
C ASN A 33 -17.94 39.43 14.67
N GLY A 34 -16.79 38.98 14.17
CA GLY A 34 -15.51 39.07 14.89
C GLY A 34 -15.26 37.99 15.93
N VAL A 35 -16.20 37.06 16.09
CA VAL A 35 -16.04 35.89 16.99
C VAL A 35 -15.60 34.71 16.15
N GLN A 36 -14.54 34.01 16.58
CA GLN A 36 -14.04 32.81 15.94
C GLN A 36 -14.64 31.58 16.61
N TYR A 37 -15.14 30.68 15.78
CA TYR A 37 -15.70 29.40 16.22
C TYR A 37 -15.01 28.28 15.47
N ALA A 38 -14.64 27.22 16.20
CA ALA A 38 -14.09 26.02 15.61
C ALA A 38 -15.18 24.99 15.36
N ASN A 39 -15.17 24.37 14.20
CA ASN A 39 -16.03 23.23 13.89
C ASN A 39 -15.26 21.93 14.00
N THR A 40 -15.95 20.83 14.21
CA THR A 40 -15.38 19.49 14.20
C THR A 40 -15.99 18.67 13.07
N TYR A 41 -15.14 18.08 12.25
CA TYR A 41 -15.54 17.18 11.17
C TYR A 41 -15.05 15.78 11.52
N ILE A 42 -15.93 14.80 11.43
CA ILE A 42 -15.61 13.41 11.74
C ILE A 42 -16.15 12.51 10.63
N ASN A 43 -15.36 11.58 10.16
CA ASN A 43 -15.75 10.65 9.08
C ASN A 43 -16.39 11.41 7.89
N THR A 44 -15.78 12.49 7.44
CA THR A 44 -16.39 13.39 6.47
C THR A 44 -15.49 13.56 5.25
N ILE A 45 -16.08 13.43 4.05
CA ILE A 45 -15.41 13.68 2.78
C ILE A 45 -15.75 15.09 2.32
N ILE A 46 -14.73 15.90 2.06
CA ILE A 46 -14.80 17.25 1.48
C ILE A 46 -14.07 17.20 0.14
N ALA A 47 -14.79 17.02 -0.95
CA ALA A 47 -14.18 16.71 -2.24
C ALA A 47 -14.79 17.45 -3.42
N ASP A 48 -13.98 17.69 -4.45
CA ASP A 48 -14.40 18.28 -5.73
C ASP A 48 -15.13 19.61 -5.60
N ASN A 49 -14.94 20.33 -4.51
CA ASN A 49 -15.54 21.64 -4.33
C ASN A 49 -14.70 22.72 -5.03
N GLU A 50 -15.36 23.69 -5.63
CA GLU A 50 -14.74 24.81 -6.30
C GLU A 50 -15.12 26.12 -5.61
N GLY A 51 -14.15 26.81 -4.98
CA GLY A 51 -14.42 28.02 -4.23
C GLY A 51 -13.22 28.90 -3.99
N TYR A 52 -13.40 29.94 -3.21
CA TYR A 52 -12.31 30.83 -2.82
C TYR A 52 -11.34 30.13 -1.84
N THR A 53 -11.90 29.50 -0.84
CA THR A 53 -11.19 28.70 0.17
C THR A 53 -12.11 27.55 0.55
N VAL A 54 -11.58 26.34 0.69
CA VAL A 54 -12.38 25.19 1.09
C VAL A 54 -12.65 25.26 2.60
N VAL A 55 -11.61 25.53 3.37
CA VAL A 55 -11.72 25.73 4.82
C VAL A 55 -11.10 27.09 5.15
N ASN A 56 -11.94 28.07 5.39
CA ASN A 56 -11.48 29.40 5.79
C ASN A 56 -11.48 29.52 7.31
N HIS A 57 -10.30 29.51 7.85
CA HIS A 57 -10.08 29.70 9.27
C HIS A 57 -9.15 30.89 9.50
N SER A 58 -9.55 31.84 10.29
CA SER A 58 -8.71 32.94 10.70
C SER A 58 -8.31 32.81 12.16
N LEU A 59 -7.09 32.30 12.40
CA LEU A 59 -6.33 32.43 13.64
C LEU A 59 -6.84 31.78 14.94
N ALA A 60 -6.02 31.04 15.61
CA ALA A 60 -6.02 30.59 16.99
C ALA A 60 -6.95 29.45 17.45
N ASN A 61 -8.15 29.27 16.91
CA ASN A 61 -9.03 28.13 17.22
C ASN A 61 -9.36 27.41 15.90
N GLY A 62 -8.48 26.51 15.45
CA GLY A 62 -8.63 25.79 14.19
C GLY A 62 -9.80 24.80 14.18
N ASP A 63 -10.44 24.63 13.04
CA ASP A 63 -11.33 23.50 12.82
C ASP A 63 -10.60 22.19 13.06
N LYS A 64 -11.31 21.19 13.54
CA LYS A 64 -10.75 19.86 13.82
C LYS A 64 -11.32 18.84 12.84
N PHE A 65 -10.41 18.07 12.24
CA PHE A 65 -10.72 17.01 11.29
C PHE A 65 -10.22 15.68 11.85
N ILE A 66 -11.14 14.73 11.99
CA ILE A 66 -10.84 13.39 12.50
C ILE A 66 -11.36 12.39 11.47
N ASN A 67 -10.49 11.53 10.98
CA ASN A 67 -10.86 10.54 9.99
C ASN A 67 -11.60 11.18 8.79
N CYS A 68 -10.97 12.13 8.14
CA CYS A 68 -11.58 12.90 7.05
C CYS A 68 -10.76 12.79 5.75
N ASP A 69 -11.43 13.03 4.61
CA ASP A 69 -10.80 13.19 3.31
C ASP A 69 -11.06 14.62 2.80
N ILE A 70 -9.99 15.41 2.60
CA ILE A 70 -10.03 16.73 1.99
C ILE A 70 -9.29 16.63 0.67
N VAL A 71 -10.00 16.33 -0.40
CA VAL A 71 -9.38 15.86 -1.64
C VAL A 71 -9.99 16.50 -2.89
N SER A 72 -9.16 16.70 -3.92
CA SER A 72 -9.59 17.14 -5.25
C SER A 72 -10.34 18.48 -5.28
N ASN A 73 -10.21 19.32 -4.27
CA ASN A 73 -10.87 20.63 -4.25
C ASN A 73 -10.07 21.65 -5.08
N LYS A 74 -10.79 22.67 -5.58
CA LYS A 74 -10.21 23.74 -6.40
C LYS A 74 -10.50 25.12 -5.84
N THR A 75 -9.48 26.00 -5.82
CA THR A 75 -9.73 27.46 -5.67
C THR A 75 -9.83 28.11 -7.03
N ASN A 76 -10.85 28.93 -7.21
CA ASN A 76 -11.13 29.71 -8.43
C ASN A 76 -10.56 31.12 -8.38
N VAL A 77 -9.70 31.42 -7.41
CA VAL A 77 -9.10 32.75 -7.24
C VAL A 77 -7.81 32.87 -7.99
N GLU A 78 -7.63 33.98 -8.71
CA GLU A 78 -6.40 34.30 -9.46
C GLU A 78 -5.20 34.66 -8.58
N SER A 79 -5.20 34.27 -7.30
CA SER A 79 -4.09 34.53 -6.39
C SER A 79 -3.29 33.26 -6.16
N SER A 80 -2.02 33.27 -6.51
CA SER A 80 -1.10 32.16 -6.22
C SER A 80 -0.85 31.96 -4.71
N SER A 81 -1.24 32.95 -3.89
CA SER A 81 -1.10 32.87 -2.43
C SER A 81 -2.33 32.32 -1.71
N SER A 82 -3.43 32.06 -2.42
CA SER A 82 -4.63 31.49 -1.81
C SER A 82 -4.39 30.04 -1.39
N LYS A 83 -4.60 29.76 -0.11
CA LYS A 83 -4.53 28.42 0.45
C LYS A 83 -5.93 27.87 0.63
N MET A 84 -6.10 26.56 0.37
CA MET A 84 -7.37 25.87 0.55
C MET A 84 -7.75 25.78 2.02
N ILE A 85 -6.74 25.56 2.86
CA ILE A 85 -6.89 25.34 4.29
C ILE A 85 -5.99 26.36 4.98
N SER A 86 -6.55 27.21 5.81
CA SER A 86 -5.83 28.30 6.45
C SER A 86 -5.42 28.06 7.90
N GLY A 87 -5.75 26.90 8.47
CA GLY A 87 -5.38 26.43 9.82
C GLY A 87 -6.21 25.22 10.22
N GLY A 88 -5.88 24.59 11.33
CA GLY A 88 -6.68 23.49 11.89
C GLY A 88 -5.88 22.37 12.54
N GLU A 89 -6.62 21.45 13.17
CA GLU A 89 -6.11 20.22 13.76
C GLU A 89 -6.56 19.03 12.90
N PHE A 90 -5.62 18.17 12.52
CA PHE A 90 -5.86 17.04 11.62
C PHE A 90 -5.42 15.76 12.31
N HIS A 91 -6.32 14.78 12.35
CA HIS A 91 -6.09 13.45 12.91
C HIS A 91 -6.59 12.41 11.92
N ASN A 92 -5.80 11.41 11.59
CA ASN A 92 -6.15 10.37 10.63
C ASN A 92 -6.79 10.93 9.35
N THR A 93 -6.29 12.04 8.84
CA THR A 93 -6.94 12.81 7.76
C THR A 93 -6.08 12.82 6.51
N VAL A 94 -6.71 12.61 5.36
CA VAL A 94 -6.08 12.71 4.04
C VAL A 94 -6.27 14.11 3.48
N VAL A 95 -5.18 14.73 3.01
CA VAL A 95 -5.23 16.00 2.27
C VAL A 95 -4.45 15.82 0.97
N TRP A 96 -5.16 15.70 -0.14
CA TRP A 96 -4.55 15.30 -1.40
C TRP A 96 -5.24 15.93 -2.62
N ASN A 97 -4.46 16.21 -3.67
CA ASN A 97 -4.94 16.67 -4.97
C ASN A 97 -5.76 17.98 -4.93
N ASN A 98 -5.57 18.80 -3.91
CA ASN A 98 -6.22 20.11 -3.87
C ASN A 98 -5.40 21.12 -4.69
N ARG A 99 -6.06 21.87 -5.59
CA ARG A 99 -5.39 22.69 -6.60
C ARG A 99 -5.84 24.15 -6.56
N ASN A 100 -4.89 25.06 -6.80
CA ASN A 100 -5.24 26.44 -7.08
C ASN A 100 -5.75 26.60 -8.53
N TYR A 101 -6.13 27.81 -8.91
CA TYR A 101 -6.61 28.10 -10.26
C TYR A 101 -5.58 27.80 -11.37
N LEU A 102 -4.29 27.76 -11.05
CA LEU A 102 -3.22 27.35 -11.97
C LEU A 102 -3.00 25.83 -12.04
N GLY A 103 -3.77 25.04 -11.29
CA GLY A 103 -3.60 23.60 -11.19
C GLY A 103 -2.41 23.15 -10.32
N VAL A 104 -1.84 24.06 -9.52
CA VAL A 104 -0.73 23.75 -8.61
C VAL A 104 -1.29 23.37 -7.24
N SER A 105 -0.62 22.44 -6.55
CA SER A 105 -0.97 22.05 -5.17
C SER A 105 -1.01 23.26 -4.25
N SER A 106 -2.09 23.41 -3.51
CA SER A 106 -2.37 24.61 -2.69
C SER A 106 -3.12 24.26 -1.40
N ASP A 107 -2.71 23.18 -0.72
CA ASP A 107 -3.37 22.71 0.52
C ASP A 107 -3.13 23.70 1.66
N PHE A 108 -1.89 23.81 2.10
CA PHE A 108 -1.48 24.49 3.31
C PHE A 108 -0.53 25.68 3.04
N ASP A 109 -0.42 26.59 4.00
CA ASP A 109 0.65 27.57 4.05
C ASP A 109 1.94 26.91 4.57
N ARG A 110 2.70 26.30 3.67
CA ARG A 110 3.94 25.57 3.98
C ARG A 110 5.04 26.46 4.59
N ASN A 111 4.91 27.79 4.46
CA ASN A 111 5.83 28.75 5.09
C ASN A 111 5.43 29.09 6.53
N ASN A 112 4.24 28.67 6.98
CA ASN A 112 3.72 28.96 8.32
C ASN A 112 2.92 27.78 8.86
N LEU A 113 3.62 26.68 9.13
CA LEU A 113 3.01 25.43 9.63
C LEU A 113 2.53 25.52 11.09
N SER A 114 2.91 26.56 11.82
CA SER A 114 2.48 26.75 13.21
C SER A 114 0.96 26.93 13.41
N LYS A 115 0.21 27.12 12.32
CA LYS A 115 -1.25 27.20 12.33
C LYS A 115 -1.94 25.86 12.24
N TYR A 116 -1.18 24.78 12.05
CA TYR A 116 -1.69 23.43 11.80
C TYR A 116 -1.10 22.47 12.81
N SER A 117 -1.87 21.46 13.16
CA SER A 117 -1.43 20.33 13.96
C SER A 117 -1.84 19.06 13.25
N PHE A 118 -0.94 18.08 13.19
CA PHE A 118 -1.15 16.82 12.47
C PHE A 118 -0.85 15.65 13.39
N ASN A 119 -1.65 14.61 13.30
CA ASN A 119 -1.46 13.32 13.96
C ASN A 119 -1.91 12.20 13.02
N ASN A 120 -1.00 11.35 12.61
CA ASN A 120 -1.22 10.24 11.67
C ASN A 120 -2.01 10.68 10.42
N CYS A 121 -1.53 11.68 9.72
CA CYS A 121 -2.18 12.22 8.53
C CYS A 121 -1.44 11.82 7.26
N ALA A 122 -2.10 11.95 6.11
CA ALA A 122 -1.49 11.76 4.81
C ALA A 122 -1.68 13.01 3.94
N VAL A 123 -0.57 13.61 3.51
CA VAL A 123 -0.57 14.89 2.81
C VAL A 123 0.20 14.80 1.50
N GLU A 124 -0.33 15.41 0.44
CA GLU A 124 0.38 15.51 -0.83
C GLU A 124 1.74 16.19 -0.64
N LEU A 125 2.81 15.58 -1.14
CA LEU A 125 4.21 16.02 -0.99
C LEU A 125 4.74 16.04 0.45
N GLY A 126 4.00 15.52 1.44
CA GLY A 126 4.38 15.57 2.84
C GLY A 126 4.50 16.99 3.40
N LEU A 127 5.02 17.11 4.61
CA LEU A 127 5.30 18.38 5.27
C LEU A 127 6.69 18.30 5.89
N GLU A 128 7.59 19.20 5.52
CA GLU A 128 8.97 19.21 6.01
C GLU A 128 9.01 19.39 7.53
N GLY A 129 9.73 18.49 8.22
CA GLY A 129 9.90 18.54 9.68
C GLY A 129 8.70 18.02 10.48
N ILE A 130 7.72 17.36 9.86
CA ILE A 130 6.59 16.72 10.53
C ILE A 130 6.59 15.22 10.20
N ASP A 131 7.13 14.40 11.10
CA ASP A 131 7.34 12.96 10.91
C ASP A 131 6.02 12.14 10.97
N GLU A 132 4.96 12.69 11.56
CA GLU A 132 3.64 12.05 11.69
C GLU A 132 2.76 12.20 10.44
N VAL A 133 3.36 12.63 9.34
CA VAL A 133 2.67 12.84 8.06
C VAL A 133 3.24 11.93 6.99
N ILE A 134 2.41 11.05 6.45
CA ILE A 134 2.73 10.25 5.27
C ILE A 134 2.78 11.17 4.05
N ALA A 135 3.89 11.14 3.32
CA ALA A 135 4.06 11.93 2.11
C ALA A 135 3.43 11.22 0.90
N LEU A 136 2.32 11.76 0.39
CA LEU A 136 1.62 11.22 -0.78
C LEU A 136 2.19 11.74 -2.09
N ALA A 137 2.19 10.88 -3.11
CA ALA A 137 2.52 11.27 -4.48
C ALA A 137 1.52 12.29 -5.03
N PRO A 138 1.98 13.32 -5.77
CA PRO A 138 1.09 14.20 -6.51
C PRO A 138 0.27 13.43 -7.55
N SER A 139 -0.96 13.82 -7.77
CA SER A 139 -1.87 13.16 -8.72
C SER A 139 -1.34 13.11 -10.18
N ASN A 140 -0.42 14.01 -10.53
CA ASN A 140 0.15 14.15 -11.89
C ASN A 140 1.59 13.65 -12.01
N SER A 141 2.18 13.05 -10.99
CA SER A 141 3.58 12.61 -11.07
C SER A 141 3.68 11.18 -11.58
N GLY A 142 4.22 11.03 -12.77
CA GLY A 142 4.84 9.79 -13.17
C GLY A 142 6.16 9.61 -12.41
N THR A 143 6.19 8.78 -11.40
CA THR A 143 7.36 8.30 -10.64
C THR A 143 8.11 9.34 -9.79
N SER A 144 7.87 9.34 -8.50
CA SER A 144 8.84 9.77 -7.51
C SER A 144 9.05 8.65 -6.50
N GLN A 145 10.26 8.21 -6.30
CA GLN A 145 10.62 7.10 -5.39
C GLN A 145 10.43 7.44 -3.89
N ALA A 146 10.12 8.68 -3.57
CA ALA A 146 10.03 9.16 -2.19
C ALA A 146 8.60 9.23 -1.65
N TYR A 147 7.58 9.04 -2.49
CA TYR A 147 6.19 9.21 -2.11
C TYR A 147 5.40 7.91 -2.24
N VAL A 148 4.41 7.73 -1.36
CA VAL A 148 3.44 6.64 -1.45
C VAL A 148 2.13 7.12 -2.06
N TYR A 149 1.30 6.21 -2.54
CA TYR A 149 0.03 6.55 -3.16
C TYR A 149 -1.13 6.30 -2.19
N ALA A 150 -2.08 7.23 -2.15
CA ALA A 150 -3.34 7.06 -1.42
C ALA A 150 -4.15 5.89 -2.01
N ASN A 151 -4.04 5.67 -3.32
CA ASN A 151 -4.71 4.59 -4.05
C ASN A 151 -6.21 4.52 -3.73
N PHE A 152 -6.92 5.63 -3.92
CA PHE A 152 -8.37 5.61 -3.96
C PHE A 152 -8.87 4.83 -5.18
N ILE A 153 -9.96 4.09 -5.04
CA ILE A 153 -10.50 3.21 -6.10
C ILE A 153 -10.89 4.01 -7.36
N SER A 154 -11.64 5.10 -7.21
CA SER A 154 -12.05 5.96 -8.34
C SER A 154 -12.43 7.36 -7.87
N PRO A 155 -11.44 8.19 -7.54
CA PRO A 155 -11.70 9.55 -7.03
C PRO A 155 -12.43 10.42 -8.05
N GLU A 156 -12.22 10.22 -9.37
CA GLU A 156 -12.95 10.92 -10.44
C GLU A 156 -14.45 10.59 -10.45
N GLY A 157 -14.82 9.42 -9.91
CA GLY A 157 -16.20 8.96 -9.73
C GLY A 157 -16.76 9.22 -8.33
N ASN A 158 -16.09 10.04 -7.53
CA ASN A 158 -16.43 10.27 -6.11
C ASN A 158 -16.40 9.01 -5.24
N ASN A 159 -15.65 7.98 -5.66
CA ASN A 159 -15.35 6.81 -4.81
C ASN A 159 -13.97 6.97 -4.17
N TYR A 160 -13.97 7.32 -2.89
CA TYR A 160 -12.81 7.54 -2.05
C TYR A 160 -12.51 6.36 -1.12
N GLU A 161 -13.05 5.18 -1.43
CA GLU A 161 -12.61 3.93 -0.79
C GLU A 161 -11.16 3.63 -1.15
N LEU A 162 -10.43 3.05 -0.21
CA LEU A 162 -9.03 2.68 -0.41
C LEU A 162 -8.94 1.36 -1.19
N ALA A 163 -8.06 1.31 -2.18
CA ALA A 163 -7.71 0.06 -2.84
C ALA A 163 -6.78 -0.79 -1.94
N ASP A 164 -6.77 -2.10 -2.11
CA ASP A 164 -6.05 -3.08 -1.28
C ASP A 164 -4.55 -2.80 -1.05
N ASN A 165 -3.95 -1.99 -1.90
CA ASN A 165 -2.53 -1.61 -1.81
C ASN A 165 -2.31 -0.17 -1.36
N SER A 166 -3.31 0.46 -0.77
CA SER A 166 -3.15 1.80 -0.22
C SER A 166 -2.23 1.79 1.01
N ALA A 167 -1.34 2.77 1.08
CA ALA A 167 -0.50 3.00 2.25
C ALA A 167 -1.25 3.61 3.44
N LEU A 168 -2.52 3.91 3.27
CA LEU A 168 -3.38 4.52 4.30
C LEU A 168 -4.12 3.48 5.13
N ILE A 169 -4.10 2.20 4.68
CA ILE A 169 -4.70 1.08 5.41
C ILE A 169 -3.90 0.81 6.67
N ASP A 170 -4.57 0.66 7.80
CA ASP A 170 -3.98 0.39 9.13
C ASP A 170 -2.90 1.40 9.58
N ALA A 171 -2.96 2.63 9.09
CA ALA A 171 -1.92 3.64 9.31
C ALA A 171 -2.33 4.77 10.25
N GLY A 172 -3.54 4.74 10.80
CA GLY A 172 -4.07 5.77 11.69
C GLY A 172 -3.76 5.52 13.16
N ASP A 173 -4.23 6.44 13.99
CA ASP A 173 -4.15 6.40 15.44
C ASP A 173 -5.53 6.11 16.05
N ASN A 174 -5.69 4.94 16.68
CA ASN A 174 -6.94 4.52 17.31
C ASN A 174 -7.34 5.43 18.49
N THR A 175 -6.39 6.13 19.12
CA THR A 175 -6.67 6.93 20.33
C THR A 175 -7.52 8.17 20.06
N VAL A 176 -7.58 8.62 18.82
CA VAL A 176 -8.37 9.79 18.41
C VAL A 176 -9.73 9.42 17.83
N VAL A 177 -9.99 8.13 17.63
CA VAL A 177 -11.26 7.64 17.08
C VAL A 177 -12.37 7.81 18.12
N THR A 178 -13.46 8.45 17.71
CA THR A 178 -14.61 8.73 18.58
C THR A 178 -15.90 8.06 18.12
N GLU A 179 -15.92 7.57 16.89
CA GLU A 179 -17.10 6.95 16.28
C GLU A 179 -16.88 5.43 16.14
N GLU A 180 -17.92 4.67 16.38
CA GLU A 180 -17.90 3.21 16.25
C GLU A 180 -17.84 2.76 14.78
N PHE A 181 -18.47 3.53 13.89
CA PHE A 181 -18.56 3.21 12.48
C PHE A 181 -17.96 4.32 11.60
N ASP A 182 -17.47 3.94 10.44
CA ASP A 182 -16.98 4.83 9.40
C ASP A 182 -18.13 5.50 8.60
N LEU A 183 -17.79 6.26 7.56
CA LEU A 183 -18.77 6.92 6.69
C LEU A 183 -19.72 5.95 5.96
N ASN A 184 -19.29 4.74 5.68
CA ASN A 184 -20.07 3.71 4.97
C ASN A 184 -20.77 2.73 5.93
N GLY A 185 -20.59 2.89 7.25
CA GLY A 185 -21.20 2.05 8.27
C GLY A 185 -20.42 0.80 8.63
N LYS A 186 -19.13 0.73 8.27
CA LYS A 186 -18.20 -0.31 8.74
C LYS A 186 -17.66 0.04 10.11
N GLU A 187 -17.31 -0.96 10.92
CA GLU A 187 -16.61 -0.77 12.18
C GLU A 187 -15.27 -0.04 11.95
N ARG A 188 -15.07 1.05 12.71
CA ARG A 188 -13.91 1.93 12.54
C ARG A 188 -12.58 1.30 12.96
N ILE A 189 -12.61 0.38 13.92
CA ILE A 189 -11.44 -0.36 14.40
C ILE A 189 -11.74 -1.87 14.32
N GLY A 190 -12.16 -2.35 13.15
CA GLY A 190 -12.61 -3.73 12.98
C GLY A 190 -11.48 -4.76 13.01
N ASP A 191 -10.31 -4.41 12.53
CA ASP A 191 -9.14 -5.29 12.34
C ASP A 191 -7.90 -4.94 13.20
N GLY A 192 -8.01 -3.92 14.03
CA GLY A 192 -6.99 -3.54 15.01
C GLY A 192 -6.44 -2.14 14.88
N THR A 193 -6.25 -1.60 13.69
CA THR A 193 -5.77 -0.23 13.46
C THR A 193 -6.66 0.49 12.45
N VAL A 194 -7.08 1.70 12.79
CA VAL A 194 -7.92 2.54 11.95
C VAL A 194 -7.18 2.97 10.67
N ASP A 195 -7.90 3.04 9.56
CA ASP A 195 -7.38 3.61 8.32
C ASP A 195 -7.29 5.14 8.41
N ILE A 196 -6.37 5.74 7.65
CA ILE A 196 -6.34 7.19 7.47
C ILE A 196 -7.37 7.56 6.42
N GLY A 197 -8.35 8.39 6.78
CA GLY A 197 -9.45 8.83 5.92
C GLY A 197 -10.83 8.57 6.50
N ALA A 198 -11.88 8.88 5.72
CA ALA A 198 -13.26 8.81 6.15
C ALA A 198 -13.90 7.42 6.04
N ILE A 199 -13.27 6.51 5.30
CA ILE A 199 -13.80 5.19 4.98
C ILE A 199 -12.75 4.14 5.33
N GLU A 200 -13.17 3.10 6.06
CA GLU A 200 -12.39 1.91 6.29
C GLU A 200 -12.34 1.05 5.03
N SER A 201 -11.17 0.61 4.66
CA SER A 201 -10.98 -0.36 3.59
C SER A 201 -11.75 -1.65 3.88
N SER A 202 -12.13 -2.37 2.83
CA SER A 202 -12.47 -3.78 2.98
C SER A 202 -11.13 -4.48 3.21
N CYS A 203 -10.77 -4.69 4.44
CA CYS A 203 -9.46 -5.22 4.79
C CYS A 203 -9.26 -6.59 4.15
N VAL A 204 -8.37 -6.65 3.17
CA VAL A 204 -7.82 -7.90 2.69
C VAL A 204 -6.41 -8.00 3.23
N LEU A 205 -6.24 -8.70 4.35
CA LEU A 205 -4.90 -9.00 4.87
C LEU A 205 -4.18 -9.92 3.88
N LYS A 206 -3.41 -9.32 2.97
CA LYS A 206 -2.58 -10.08 2.04
C LYS A 206 -1.26 -10.45 2.72
N ARG A 207 -1.02 -11.74 2.91
CA ARG A 207 0.29 -12.28 3.28
C ARG A 207 0.87 -13.02 2.09
N GLU A 208 2.07 -12.64 1.70
CA GLU A 208 2.80 -13.26 0.60
C GLU A 208 4.14 -13.79 1.11
N TYR A 209 4.45 -15.06 0.83
CA TYR A 209 5.69 -15.67 1.26
C TYR A 209 6.15 -16.77 0.30
N ASN A 210 7.45 -17.05 0.33
CA ASN A 210 8.07 -18.08 -0.48
C ASN A 210 8.39 -19.30 0.38
N VAL A 211 8.09 -20.47 -0.13
CA VAL A 211 8.46 -21.76 0.46
C VAL A 211 9.35 -22.50 -0.51
N VAL A 212 10.54 -22.89 -0.05
CA VAL A 212 11.42 -23.81 -0.76
C VAL A 212 11.60 -25.05 0.10
N THR A 213 11.15 -26.19 -0.38
CA THR A 213 11.17 -27.46 0.40
C THR A 213 11.87 -28.56 -0.37
N MET A 214 12.51 -29.50 0.37
CA MET A 214 13.04 -30.77 -0.16
C MET A 214 12.05 -31.93 -0.01
N MET A 215 10.87 -31.68 0.54
CA MET A 215 9.79 -32.67 0.63
C MET A 215 9.16 -32.87 -0.75
N ASN A 216 8.52 -34.02 -0.97
CA ASN A 216 7.81 -34.29 -2.21
C ASN A 216 6.39 -33.71 -2.21
N GLU A 217 5.93 -33.23 -1.07
CA GLU A 217 4.62 -32.63 -0.85
C GLU A 217 4.70 -31.58 0.26
N TYR A 218 3.81 -30.59 0.23
CA TYR A 218 3.77 -29.52 1.22
C TYR A 218 2.33 -29.25 1.66
N PRO A 219 2.05 -29.21 2.98
CA PRO A 219 0.69 -28.96 3.48
C PRO A 219 0.33 -27.48 3.36
N PHE A 220 -0.84 -27.19 2.80
CA PHE A 220 -1.36 -25.84 2.68
C PHE A 220 -2.88 -25.86 2.90
N TYR A 221 -3.33 -25.34 4.03
CA TYR A 221 -4.76 -25.23 4.42
C TYR A 221 -5.60 -26.50 4.22
N GLY A 222 -5.05 -27.64 4.59
CA GLY A 222 -5.74 -28.94 4.53
C GLY A 222 -5.55 -29.71 3.23
N GLU A 223 -4.87 -29.15 2.26
CA GLU A 223 -4.46 -29.82 1.03
C GLU A 223 -2.98 -30.18 1.05
N TRP A 224 -2.60 -31.25 0.38
CA TRP A 224 -1.21 -31.63 0.15
C TRP A 224 -0.82 -31.27 -1.29
N LEU A 225 0.10 -30.34 -1.43
CA LEU A 225 0.55 -29.82 -2.71
C LEU A 225 1.77 -30.62 -3.17
N THR A 226 1.73 -31.12 -4.38
CA THR A 226 2.80 -31.95 -4.99
C THR A 226 3.49 -31.27 -6.16
N GLU A 227 2.99 -30.11 -6.61
CA GLU A 227 3.53 -29.36 -7.73
C GLU A 227 4.05 -27.98 -7.28
N PRO A 228 5.11 -27.44 -7.89
CA PRO A 228 5.52 -26.05 -7.64
C PRO A 228 4.49 -25.09 -8.23
N GLY A 229 4.34 -23.94 -7.59
CA GLY A 229 3.37 -22.94 -8.08
C GLY A 229 3.03 -21.87 -7.07
N THR A 230 2.09 -21.03 -7.46
CA THR A 230 1.49 -20.02 -6.58
C THR A 230 0.14 -20.50 -6.10
N TYR A 231 0.00 -20.60 -4.80
CA TYR A 231 -1.19 -21.07 -4.13
C TYR A 231 -1.81 -19.96 -3.32
N ILE A 232 -3.14 -19.82 -3.42
CA ILE A 232 -3.89 -18.74 -2.80
C ILE A 232 -4.95 -19.35 -1.90
N HIS A 233 -4.89 -19.02 -0.62
CA HIS A 233 -5.96 -19.33 0.33
C HIS A 233 -6.68 -18.04 0.71
N ARG A 234 -8.01 -18.05 0.57
CA ARG A 234 -8.89 -16.95 1.00
C ARG A 234 -9.68 -17.44 2.21
N LYS A 235 -9.63 -16.70 3.27
CA LYS A 235 -10.48 -16.90 4.43
C LYS A 235 -11.41 -15.71 4.54
N GLU A 236 -12.68 -15.96 4.30
CA GLU A 236 -13.72 -14.98 4.59
C GLU A 236 -13.84 -14.84 6.11
N ALA A 237 -13.70 -13.63 6.59
CA ALA A 237 -13.91 -13.33 7.99
C ALA A 237 -15.39 -12.99 8.21
N ASN A 238 -15.92 -13.39 9.36
CA ASN A 238 -17.27 -12.98 9.75
C ASN A 238 -17.36 -11.49 10.10
N ASN A 239 -16.24 -10.80 10.18
CA ASN A 239 -16.09 -9.39 10.52
C ASN A 239 -15.05 -8.78 9.57
N ASP A 240 -15.50 -8.30 8.44
CA ASP A 240 -14.93 -7.34 7.49
C ASP A 240 -13.48 -7.48 6.97
N CYS A 241 -12.65 -8.40 7.43
CA CYS A 241 -11.32 -8.62 6.92
C CYS A 241 -11.13 -10.00 6.31
N ASP A 242 -11.23 -10.09 4.99
CA ASP A 242 -10.84 -11.28 4.24
C ASP A 242 -9.31 -11.43 4.29
N SER A 243 -8.83 -12.59 4.68
CA SER A 243 -7.41 -12.88 4.62
C SER A 243 -7.07 -13.57 3.31
N VAL A 244 -6.15 -13.00 2.53
CA VAL A 244 -5.57 -13.63 1.36
C VAL A 244 -4.13 -14.00 1.64
N ILE A 245 -3.87 -15.29 1.65
CA ILE A 245 -2.53 -15.83 1.81
C ILE A 245 -2.05 -16.31 0.45
N VAL A 246 -0.97 -15.74 -0.03
CA VAL A 246 -0.32 -16.12 -1.28
C VAL A 246 1.00 -16.80 -0.93
N MET A 247 1.12 -18.06 -1.32
CA MET A 247 2.33 -18.85 -1.12
C MET A 247 2.94 -19.22 -2.47
N HIS A 248 4.22 -18.92 -2.66
CA HIS A 248 4.99 -19.39 -3.80
C HIS A 248 5.78 -20.62 -3.37
N LEU A 249 5.31 -21.80 -3.81
CA LEU A 249 5.92 -23.08 -3.48
C LEU A 249 6.91 -23.50 -4.54
N THR A 250 8.11 -23.85 -4.11
CA THR A 250 9.15 -24.43 -4.95
C THR A 250 9.68 -25.69 -4.28
N PHE A 251 9.62 -26.81 -4.98
CA PHE A 251 10.29 -28.03 -4.56
C PHE A 251 11.76 -27.97 -4.96
N LYS A 252 12.62 -28.42 -4.06
CA LYS A 252 14.06 -28.44 -4.25
C LYS A 252 14.56 -29.87 -4.27
N ARG A 253 15.26 -30.21 -5.33
CA ARG A 253 16.00 -31.48 -5.45
C ARG A 253 17.50 -31.20 -5.32
N LEU A 254 18.17 -32.06 -4.54
CA LEU A 254 19.63 -32.06 -4.46
C LEU A 254 20.18 -33.25 -5.23
N VAL A 255 21.13 -33.00 -6.12
CA VAL A 255 21.81 -34.00 -6.95
C VAL A 255 23.28 -33.97 -6.66
N TYR A 256 23.87 -35.12 -6.35
CA TYR A 256 25.28 -35.27 -6.09
C TYR A 256 26.00 -35.81 -7.32
N VAL A 257 27.20 -35.23 -7.62
CA VAL A 257 28.08 -35.66 -8.72
C VAL A 257 29.47 -35.84 -8.17
N ASN A 258 30.00 -37.06 -8.32
CA ASN A 258 31.35 -37.44 -7.90
C ASN A 258 31.89 -38.53 -8.82
N ALA A 259 32.92 -38.20 -9.63
CA ALA A 259 33.54 -39.13 -10.58
C ALA A 259 34.09 -40.42 -9.93
N GLU A 260 34.35 -40.38 -8.60
CA GLU A 260 34.91 -41.49 -7.83
C GLU A 260 33.86 -42.26 -7.03
N ALA A 261 32.62 -41.92 -7.12
CA ALA A 261 31.54 -42.61 -6.42
C ALA A 261 31.42 -44.09 -6.87
N LYS A 262 31.08 -44.96 -5.94
CA LYS A 262 30.97 -46.43 -6.18
C LYS A 262 29.61 -47.00 -5.88
N GLY A 263 28.64 -46.11 -5.53
CA GLY A 263 27.29 -46.51 -5.18
C GLY A 263 26.36 -46.67 -6.40
N LEU A 264 25.10 -46.34 -6.21
CA LEU A 264 24.02 -46.64 -7.19
C LEU A 264 24.03 -45.74 -8.42
N ASN A 265 24.89 -44.73 -8.49
CA ASN A 265 24.97 -43.78 -9.62
C ASN A 265 23.63 -43.10 -9.95
N ASN A 266 22.88 -42.70 -8.92
CA ASN A 266 21.54 -42.11 -9.04
C ASN A 266 21.44 -40.66 -8.46
N GLY A 267 22.58 -40.13 -7.97
CA GLY A 267 22.68 -38.76 -7.51
C GLY A 267 22.04 -38.43 -6.16
N THR A 268 21.59 -39.42 -5.38
CA THR A 268 20.84 -39.21 -4.13
C THR A 268 21.70 -38.91 -2.91
N SER A 269 22.99 -39.22 -2.96
CA SER A 269 23.98 -38.95 -1.91
C SER A 269 25.38 -38.89 -2.50
N TRP A 270 26.43 -38.53 -1.72
CA TRP A 270 27.80 -38.58 -2.15
C TRP A 270 28.27 -39.99 -2.50
N GLU A 271 27.80 -41.02 -1.78
CA GLU A 271 28.08 -42.43 -2.06
C GLU A 271 27.44 -42.89 -3.38
N ASN A 272 26.17 -42.47 -3.60
CA ASN A 272 25.37 -42.80 -4.77
C ASN A 272 25.39 -41.74 -5.86
N ALA A 273 26.41 -40.85 -5.82
CA ALA A 273 26.52 -39.71 -6.74
C ALA A 273 26.60 -40.19 -8.20
N TYR A 274 26.13 -39.34 -9.10
CA TYR A 274 26.43 -39.53 -10.53
C TYR A 274 27.92 -39.43 -10.76
N THR A 275 28.47 -40.40 -11.46
CA THR A 275 29.90 -40.39 -11.81
C THR A 275 30.21 -39.54 -13.04
N ASP A 276 29.17 -39.16 -13.77
CA ASP A 276 29.25 -38.35 -14.97
C ASP A 276 28.31 -37.12 -14.86
N LEU A 277 28.88 -35.95 -15.17
CA LEU A 277 28.13 -34.68 -15.05
C LEU A 277 27.04 -34.58 -16.11
N LYS A 278 27.24 -35.18 -17.31
CA LYS A 278 26.21 -35.20 -18.34
C LYS A 278 25.00 -36.01 -17.92
N MET A 279 25.22 -37.21 -17.35
CA MET A 279 24.14 -38.01 -16.79
C MET A 279 23.35 -37.27 -15.71
N ALA A 280 24.04 -36.53 -14.84
CA ALA A 280 23.39 -35.69 -13.84
C ALA A 280 22.53 -34.59 -14.49
N CYS A 281 23.05 -33.89 -15.49
CA CYS A 281 22.30 -32.88 -16.24
C CYS A 281 21.06 -33.46 -16.96
N ASP A 282 21.22 -34.63 -17.58
CA ASP A 282 20.14 -35.31 -18.31
C ASP A 282 19.05 -35.84 -17.37
N SER A 283 19.38 -36.08 -16.09
CA SER A 283 18.40 -36.53 -15.06
C SER A 283 17.48 -35.43 -14.54
N ILE A 284 17.74 -34.18 -14.90
CA ILE A 284 16.95 -33.04 -14.45
C ILE A 284 15.71 -32.92 -15.30
N GLU A 285 14.56 -32.82 -14.66
CA GLU A 285 13.27 -32.57 -15.31
C GLU A 285 13.00 -31.07 -15.38
N ASP A 286 12.39 -30.62 -16.46
CA ASP A 286 11.91 -29.25 -16.63
C ASP A 286 10.45 -29.15 -16.16
N ASN A 287 10.27 -29.22 -14.84
CA ASN A 287 8.96 -29.24 -14.18
C ASN A 287 8.75 -28.09 -13.18
N GLY A 288 9.55 -27.01 -13.32
CA GLY A 288 9.46 -25.85 -12.43
C GLY A 288 10.20 -25.98 -11.09
N ASN A 289 10.67 -27.19 -10.75
CA ASN A 289 11.40 -27.43 -9.52
C ASN A 289 12.82 -26.85 -9.56
N LEU A 290 13.32 -26.45 -8.39
CA LEU A 290 14.72 -26.04 -8.24
C LEU A 290 15.60 -27.28 -8.08
N THR A 291 16.60 -27.45 -8.95
CA THR A 291 17.64 -28.47 -8.78
C THR A 291 18.95 -27.82 -8.37
N GLU A 292 19.50 -28.24 -7.24
CA GLU A 292 20.87 -27.92 -6.87
C GLU A 292 21.76 -29.15 -7.12
N MET A 293 22.81 -28.94 -7.92
CA MET A 293 23.79 -29.96 -8.25
C MET A 293 25.10 -29.69 -7.51
N TRP A 294 25.50 -30.58 -6.64
CA TRP A 294 26.76 -30.50 -5.87
C TRP A 294 27.78 -31.40 -6.49
N VAL A 295 28.84 -30.77 -7.02
CA VAL A 295 29.84 -31.45 -7.83
C VAL A 295 31.18 -31.53 -7.06
N ALA A 296 31.63 -32.74 -6.77
CA ALA A 296 32.89 -32.99 -6.13
C ALA A 296 34.05 -32.56 -7.05
N LYS A 297 35.20 -32.29 -6.46
CA LYS A 297 36.41 -32.01 -7.19
C LYS A 297 36.75 -33.17 -8.14
N GLY A 298 36.88 -32.87 -9.42
CA GLY A 298 37.12 -33.88 -10.43
C GLY A 298 37.28 -33.27 -11.83
N ARG A 299 37.48 -34.15 -12.80
CA ARG A 299 37.50 -33.78 -14.21
C ARG A 299 36.29 -34.43 -14.89
N TYR A 300 35.36 -33.64 -15.31
CA TYR A 300 34.14 -34.09 -15.99
C TYR A 300 34.24 -33.71 -17.48
N ARG A 301 33.90 -34.63 -18.35
CA ARG A 301 33.96 -34.44 -19.80
C ARG A 301 32.59 -34.72 -20.38
N GLY A 302 32.19 -33.96 -21.40
CA GLY A 302 31.05 -34.33 -22.23
C GLY A 302 31.36 -35.60 -23.06
N ASP A 303 30.33 -36.09 -23.73
CA ASP A 303 30.44 -37.34 -24.54
C ASP A 303 31.35 -37.21 -25.78
N GLY A 304 31.83 -36.00 -26.05
CA GLY A 304 32.73 -35.73 -27.17
C GLY A 304 32.07 -35.79 -28.57
N THR A 305 30.77 -36.02 -28.60
CA THR A 305 30.02 -36.23 -29.88
C THR A 305 29.03 -35.10 -30.20
N SER A 306 28.69 -34.24 -29.22
CA SER A 306 27.78 -33.14 -29.40
C SER A 306 28.46 -31.78 -29.36
N VAL A 307 27.81 -30.79 -29.95
CA VAL A 307 28.24 -29.38 -29.93
C VAL A 307 28.31 -28.83 -28.52
N ASN A 308 27.45 -29.34 -27.63
CA ASN A 308 27.34 -28.96 -26.24
C ASN A 308 27.78 -30.10 -25.31
N ALA A 309 28.77 -29.86 -24.48
CA ALA A 309 29.27 -30.88 -23.54
C ALA A 309 28.19 -31.19 -22.45
N PHE A 310 27.49 -30.14 -21.98
CA PHE A 310 26.47 -30.22 -20.94
C PHE A 310 25.31 -29.27 -21.30
N ILE A 311 24.08 -29.75 -21.09
CA ILE A 311 22.87 -28.94 -21.27
C ILE A 311 22.18 -28.83 -19.92
N LEU A 312 22.07 -27.59 -19.41
CA LEU A 312 21.39 -27.30 -18.16
C LEU A 312 19.92 -26.99 -18.44
N LYS A 313 19.04 -27.56 -17.63
CA LYS A 313 17.62 -27.22 -17.62
C LYS A 313 17.38 -25.92 -16.84
N PRO A 314 16.26 -25.23 -17.06
CA PRO A 314 15.86 -24.10 -16.22
C PRO A 314 15.88 -24.45 -14.73
N ASN A 315 16.00 -23.45 -13.86
CA ASN A 315 16.01 -23.62 -12.40
C ASN A 315 17.10 -24.56 -11.86
N THR A 316 18.23 -24.72 -12.58
CA THR A 316 19.36 -25.52 -12.13
C THR A 316 20.50 -24.62 -11.60
N ARG A 317 21.00 -24.95 -10.41
CA ARG A 317 22.19 -24.33 -9.80
C ARG A 317 23.27 -25.39 -9.64
N ILE A 318 24.50 -25.07 -10.03
CA ILE A 318 25.64 -25.96 -9.87
C ILE A 318 26.63 -25.34 -8.89
N TYR A 319 27.02 -26.13 -7.92
CA TYR A 319 28.05 -25.80 -6.94
C TYR A 319 29.17 -26.79 -7.05
N GLY A 320 30.39 -26.32 -7.29
CA GLY A 320 31.57 -27.14 -7.41
C GLY A 320 32.53 -26.99 -6.23
N GLY A 321 33.56 -27.83 -6.23
CA GLY A 321 34.69 -27.71 -5.28
C GLY A 321 34.53 -28.48 -3.98
N PHE A 322 33.57 -29.38 -3.89
CA PHE A 322 33.43 -30.29 -2.74
C PHE A 322 34.57 -31.33 -2.77
N THR A 323 35.11 -31.65 -1.58
CA THR A 323 36.18 -32.63 -1.40
C THR A 323 35.66 -33.87 -0.72
#